data_bfa6c97068922851cc53e4adb2ea9bc9
#
_entry.id   bfa6c97068922851cc53e4adb2ea9bc9
#
_cell.length_a   1.000
_cell.length_b   1.000
_cell.length_c   1.000
_cell.angle_alpha   90.00
_cell.angle_beta   90.00
_cell.angle_gamma   90.00
#
_symmetry.space_group_name_H-M   'P 1'
#
loop_
_entity.id
_entity.type
_entity.pdbx_description
1 polymer ?
#
loop_
_entity_poly.entity_id
_entity_poly.type
_entity_poly.pdbx_seq_one_letter_code
_entity_poly.pdbx_strand_id
1 'polypeptide(L)'
;MSHAAAPRNRKPAKLTPAKVKLAAEIREQLAAQGGAAHRDVVIGRILQRKGVHGPAAERTRRDLLSAFELHAHPEPGSEVPHLFDLPFGPDSYRWALDEPGRPGLTF
;
A
#
# COMPACT_ATOMS: atom_id res chain seq x y z
N MET A 1 -8.16 29.99 15.44
CA MET A 1 -7.95 29.43 15.21
C MET A 1 -7.96 28.73 14.61
N SER A 2 -8.17 28.61 14.63
CA SER A 2 -8.01 27.83 14.22
C SER A 2 -7.76 27.25 13.63
N HIS A 3 -7.62 27.05 13.69
CA HIS A 3 -7.24 26.42 13.25
C HIS A 3 -6.94 25.59 13.01
N ALA A 4 -6.89 25.56 13.31
CA ALA A 4 -6.54 24.77 13.20
C ALA A 4 -6.70 23.90 12.98
N ALA A 5 -6.99 23.66 13.24
CA ALA A 5 -7.13 22.81 13.13
C ALA A 5 -7.16 22.04 12.50
N ALA A 6 -7.23 21.89 12.43
CA ALA A 6 -7.18 21.15 11.88
C ALA A 6 -7.32 20.47 11.18
N PRO A 7 -7.73 20.23 11.11
CA PRO A 7 -7.94 19.16 10.48
C PRO A 7 -7.33 19.05 9.42
N ARG A 8 -7.02 19.74 9.33
CA ARG A 8 -6.39 19.80 8.51
C ARG A 8 -5.86 18.81 8.07
N ASN A 9 -5.34 18.78 8.29
CA ASN A 9 -4.71 17.77 8.08
C ASN A 9 -5.48 16.69 7.81
N ARG A 10 -6.64 16.79 7.86
CA ARG A 10 -7.36 15.77 7.58
C ARG A 10 -7.74 15.70 6.20
N LYS A 11 -7.11 16.29 5.28
CA LYS A 11 -7.33 16.03 3.92
C LYS A 11 -7.08 14.61 3.64
N PRO A 12 -7.93 13.87 2.94
CA PRO A 12 -7.63 12.51 2.53
C PRO A 12 -6.38 12.51 1.68
N ALA A 13 -5.61 11.44 1.78
CA ALA A 13 -4.43 11.30 0.96
C ALA A 13 -4.83 11.30 -0.50
N LYS A 14 -4.10 12.05 -1.30
CA LYS A 14 -4.42 12.13 -2.71
C LYS A 14 -3.68 11.10 -3.48
N LEU A 15 -4.32 10.60 -4.53
CA LEU A 15 -3.66 9.71 -5.46
C LEU A 15 -2.74 10.54 -6.33
N THR A 16 -1.46 10.25 -6.29
CA THR A 16 -0.47 10.93 -7.09
C THR A 16 0.19 9.94 -8.03
N PRO A 17 0.84 10.43 -9.11
CA PRO A 17 1.56 9.50 -9.99
C PRO A 17 2.57 8.65 -9.25
N ALA A 18 3.24 9.22 -8.24
CA ALA A 18 4.20 8.47 -7.45
C ALA A 18 3.52 7.34 -6.69
N LYS A 19 2.36 7.59 -6.11
CA LYS A 19 1.64 6.56 -5.37
C LYS A 19 1.07 5.49 -6.28
N VAL A 20 0.63 5.89 -7.47
CA VAL A 20 0.18 4.92 -8.45
C VAL A 20 1.30 3.96 -8.81
N LYS A 21 2.48 4.50 -9.03
CA LYS A 21 3.62 3.69 -9.39
C LYS A 21 4.02 2.73 -8.27
N LEU A 22 4.05 3.26 -7.04
CA LEU A 22 4.40 2.42 -5.89
C LEU A 22 3.37 1.32 -5.66
N ALA A 23 2.10 1.65 -5.83
CA ALA A 23 1.05 0.65 -5.69
C ALA A 23 1.20 -0.45 -6.75
N ALA A 24 1.59 -0.07 -7.96
CA ALA A 24 1.83 -1.05 -9.01
C ALA A 24 2.99 -1.98 -8.64
N GLU A 25 4.02 -1.43 -8.02
CA GLU A 25 5.15 -2.25 -7.59
C GLU A 25 4.76 -3.22 -6.49
N ILE A 26 3.94 -2.76 -5.55
CA ILE A 26 3.43 -3.64 -4.49
C ILE A 26 2.59 -4.75 -5.10
N ARG A 27 1.71 -4.38 -6.02
CA ARG A 27 0.84 -5.32 -6.68
C ARG A 27 1.64 -6.41 -7.40
N GLU A 28 2.69 -5.98 -8.08
CA GLU A 28 3.56 -6.89 -8.81
C GLU A 28 4.24 -7.87 -7.86
N GLN A 29 4.73 -7.37 -6.73
CA GLN A 29 5.39 -8.23 -5.77
C GLN A 29 4.42 -9.21 -5.11
N LEU A 30 3.21 -8.74 -4.79
CA LEU A 30 2.21 -9.63 -4.22
C LEU A 30 1.83 -10.72 -5.21
N ALA A 31 1.67 -10.36 -6.48
CA ALA A 31 1.34 -11.35 -7.49
C ALA A 31 2.46 -12.40 -7.59
N ALA A 32 3.71 -11.95 -7.50
CA ALA A 32 4.84 -12.87 -7.57
C ALA A 32 4.88 -13.81 -6.37
N GLN A 33 4.26 -13.40 -5.25
CA GLN A 33 4.23 -14.21 -4.04
C GLN A 33 2.95 -15.04 -3.93
N GLY A 34 2.18 -15.12 -5.00
CA GLY A 34 0.96 -15.91 -4.97
C GLY A 34 -0.26 -15.15 -4.52
N GLY A 35 -0.18 -13.84 -4.43
CA GLY A 35 -1.32 -12.99 -4.09
C GLY A 35 -1.31 -12.46 -2.68
N ALA A 36 -0.42 -12.94 -1.82
CA ALA A 36 -0.35 -12.47 -0.44
C ALA A 36 1.05 -12.71 0.09
N ALA A 37 1.50 -11.84 0.98
CA ALA A 37 2.83 -11.97 1.59
C ALA A 37 2.95 -11.02 2.77
N HIS A 38 3.91 -11.30 3.64
CA HIS A 38 4.22 -10.40 4.75
C HIS A 38 4.75 -9.09 4.17
N ARG A 39 4.29 -7.98 4.72
CA ARG A 39 4.65 -6.65 4.17
C ARG A 39 6.16 -6.43 4.12
N ASP A 40 6.90 -6.93 5.10
CA ASP A 40 8.34 -6.71 5.12
C ASP A 40 9.04 -7.44 3.98
N VAL A 41 8.51 -8.56 3.55
CA VAL A 41 9.04 -9.26 2.40
C VAL A 41 8.80 -8.44 1.14
N VAL A 42 7.58 -7.92 1.00
CA VAL A 42 7.22 -7.12 -0.15
C VAL A 42 8.09 -5.88 -0.23
N ILE A 43 8.15 -5.14 0.88
CA ILE A 43 8.91 -3.89 0.92
C ILE A 43 10.40 -4.18 0.69
N GLY A 44 10.93 -5.20 1.34
CA GLY A 44 12.35 -5.53 1.18
C GLY A 44 12.73 -5.82 -0.25
N ARG A 45 11.87 -6.55 -0.95
CA ARG A 45 12.16 -6.87 -2.35
C ARG A 45 12.09 -5.65 -3.24
N ILE A 46 11.15 -4.74 -2.97
CA ILE A 46 11.06 -3.52 -3.75
C ILE A 46 12.27 -2.64 -3.50
N LEU A 47 12.68 -2.49 -2.24
CA LEU A 47 13.85 -1.69 -1.92
C LEU A 47 15.10 -2.26 -2.57
N GLN A 48 15.24 -3.57 -2.56
CA GLN A 48 16.37 -4.24 -3.17
C GLN A 48 16.39 -3.98 -4.67
N ARG A 49 15.25 -4.06 -5.30
CA ARG A 49 15.15 -3.86 -6.73
C ARG A 49 15.48 -2.41 -7.10
N LYS A 50 15.09 -1.46 -6.26
CA LYS A 50 15.38 -0.05 -6.50
C LYS A 50 16.82 0.30 -6.16
N GLY A 51 17.50 -0.55 -5.41
CA GLY A 51 18.89 -0.27 -5.05
C GLY A 51 19.05 0.87 -4.07
N VAL A 52 18.04 1.12 -3.24
CA VAL A 52 18.10 2.22 -2.28
C VAL A 52 18.56 1.71 -0.92
N HIS A 53 19.28 2.56 -0.22
CA HIS A 53 19.83 2.25 1.10
C HIS A 53 19.74 3.45 2.01
N GLY A 54 19.90 3.21 3.31
CA GLY A 54 19.95 4.28 4.29
C GLY A 54 18.72 5.16 4.32
N PRO A 55 18.90 6.47 4.41
CA PRO A 55 17.74 7.38 4.51
C PRO A 55 16.80 7.29 3.31
N ALA A 56 17.33 7.01 2.13
CA ALA A 56 16.49 6.87 0.95
C ALA A 56 15.59 5.65 1.08
N ALA A 57 16.12 4.56 1.63
CA ALA A 57 15.32 3.36 1.84
C ALA A 57 14.20 3.62 2.84
N GLU A 58 14.51 4.38 3.89
CA GLU A 58 13.50 4.71 4.89
C GLU A 58 12.37 5.54 4.29
N ARG A 59 12.71 6.50 3.44
CA ARG A 59 11.70 7.31 2.79
C ARG A 59 10.85 6.47 1.85
N THR A 60 11.49 5.61 1.09
CA THR A 60 10.77 4.74 0.16
C THR A 60 9.86 3.80 0.91
N ARG A 61 10.33 3.25 2.03
CA ARG A 61 9.52 2.38 2.86
C ARG A 61 8.26 3.11 3.32
N ARG A 62 8.41 4.34 3.80
CA ARG A 62 7.29 5.14 4.25
C ARG A 62 6.31 5.40 3.12
N ASP A 63 6.84 5.70 1.93
CA ASP A 63 6.01 5.96 0.78
C ASP A 63 5.25 4.71 0.33
N LEU A 64 5.90 3.55 0.43
CA LEU A 64 5.23 2.29 0.10
C LEU A 64 4.11 1.99 1.08
N LEU A 65 4.36 2.22 2.37
CA LEU A 65 3.31 2.03 3.37
C LEU A 65 2.12 2.95 3.09
N SER A 66 2.41 4.19 2.75
CA SER A 66 1.36 5.15 2.45
C SER A 66 0.57 4.75 1.20
N ALA A 67 1.26 4.29 0.17
CA ALA A 67 0.59 3.85 -1.05
C ALA A 67 -0.29 2.63 -0.78
N PHE A 68 0.20 1.71 0.03
CA PHE A 68 -0.60 0.54 0.39
C PHE A 68 -1.86 0.96 1.13
N GLU A 69 -1.72 1.80 2.16
CA GLU A 69 -2.86 2.25 2.95
C GLU A 69 -3.92 2.91 2.09
N LEU A 70 -3.47 3.76 1.19
CA LEU A 70 -4.39 4.47 0.32
C LEU A 70 -5.24 3.51 -0.51
N HIS A 71 -4.64 2.46 -1.01
CA HIS A 71 -5.34 1.52 -1.89
C HIS A 71 -5.99 0.37 -1.14
N ALA A 72 -5.67 0.19 0.15
CA ALA A 72 -6.32 -0.81 0.97
C ALA A 72 -7.59 -0.25 1.61
N HIS A 73 -7.59 1.05 1.88
CA HIS A 73 -8.73 1.71 2.51
C HIS A 73 -9.07 2.99 1.78
N PRO A 74 -9.52 2.89 0.52
CA PRO A 74 -9.85 4.11 -0.22
C PRO A 74 -11.05 4.80 0.40
N GLU A 75 -11.01 6.13 0.37
CA GLU A 75 -12.12 6.91 0.88
C GLU A 75 -13.34 6.71 0.01
N PRO A 76 -14.52 6.67 0.60
CA PRO A 76 -15.75 6.56 -0.20
C PRO A 76 -15.83 7.74 -1.15
N GLY A 77 -16.13 7.45 -2.40
CA GLY A 77 -16.27 8.49 -3.40
C GLY A 77 -14.97 8.98 -4.00
N SER A 78 -13.83 8.47 -3.54
CA SER A 78 -12.56 8.85 -4.12
C SER A 78 -12.33 8.07 -5.41
N GLU A 79 -11.34 8.53 -6.18
CA GLU A 79 -10.98 7.86 -7.42
C GLU A 79 -9.96 6.75 -7.22
N VAL A 80 -9.56 6.52 -5.99
CA VAL A 80 -8.53 5.53 -5.70
C VAL A 80 -9.13 4.14 -5.81
N PRO A 81 -8.55 3.28 -6.64
CA PRO A 81 -9.06 1.91 -6.73
C PRO A 81 -8.67 1.10 -5.50
N HIS A 82 -9.53 0.18 -5.13
CA HIS A 82 -9.26 -0.72 -4.03
C HIS A 82 -8.41 -1.88 -4.57
N LEU A 83 -7.13 -1.88 -4.27
CA LEU A 83 -6.20 -2.86 -4.83
C LEU A 83 -5.73 -3.88 -3.82
N PHE A 84 -5.76 -3.58 -2.54
CA PHE A 84 -5.15 -4.42 -1.51
C PHE A 84 -6.11 -4.73 -0.40
N ASP A 85 -5.76 -5.77 0.35
CA ASP A 85 -6.58 -6.23 1.43
C ASP A 85 -5.69 -6.67 2.59
N LEU A 86 -6.26 -6.70 3.77
CA LEU A 86 -5.59 -7.18 4.96
C LEU A 86 -6.37 -8.38 5.46
N PRO A 87 -6.07 -9.57 4.94
CA PRO A 87 -6.91 -10.74 5.20
C PRO A 87 -6.99 -11.14 6.66
N PHE A 88 -6.02 -10.74 7.47
CA PHE A 88 -6.04 -11.06 8.90
C PHE A 88 -6.26 -9.83 9.76
N GLY A 89 -6.78 -8.76 9.18
CA GLY A 89 -7.13 -7.56 9.91
C GLY A 89 -6.07 -6.49 9.89
N PRO A 90 -6.43 -5.29 10.38
CA PRO A 90 -5.55 -4.13 10.28
C PRO A 90 -4.29 -4.23 11.12
N ASP A 91 -4.29 -5.08 12.15
CA ASP A 91 -3.10 -5.24 12.98
C ASP A 91 -2.14 -6.27 12.43
N SER A 92 -2.49 -6.91 11.34
CA SER A 92 -1.64 -7.91 10.73
C SER A 92 -0.74 -7.27 9.70
N TYR A 93 0.45 -7.84 9.54
CA TYR A 93 1.37 -7.36 8.51
C TYR A 93 1.27 -8.17 7.24
N ARG A 94 0.24 -8.99 7.11
CA ARG A 94 0.05 -9.75 5.89
C ARG A 94 -0.74 -8.92 4.90
N TRP A 95 -0.15 -8.66 3.76
CA TRP A 95 -0.76 -7.92 2.68
C TRP A 95 -1.25 -8.87 1.61
N ALA A 96 -2.33 -8.51 0.94
CA ALA A 96 -2.90 -9.35 -0.10
C ALA A 96 -3.48 -8.49 -1.21
N LEU A 97 -3.61 -9.10 -2.37
CA LEU A 97 -4.31 -8.47 -3.48
C LEU A 97 -5.81 -8.58 -3.26
N ASP A 98 -6.51 -7.51 -3.61
CA ASP A 98 -7.96 -7.52 -3.55
C ASP A 98 -8.47 -7.73 -4.97
N GLU A 99 -8.44 -8.97 -5.41
CA GLU A 99 -8.85 -9.30 -6.77
C GLU A 99 -9.73 -10.52 -6.77
N PRO A 100 -10.77 -10.50 -7.58
CA PRO A 100 -11.58 -11.69 -7.76
C PRO A 100 -10.69 -12.80 -8.31
N GLY A 101 -10.86 -13.99 -7.83
CA GLY A 101 -10.06 -15.09 -8.29
C GLY A 101 -8.70 -15.19 -7.66
N ARG A 102 -8.43 -14.36 -6.64
CA ARG A 102 -7.18 -14.47 -5.93
C ARG A 102 -7.03 -15.89 -5.37
N PRO A 103 -5.83 -16.48 -5.53
CA PRO A 103 -5.64 -17.84 -5.05
C PRO A 103 -5.95 -17.96 -3.56
N GLY A 104 -6.57 -19.05 -3.18
CA GLY A 104 -6.89 -19.31 -1.80
C GLY A 104 -8.18 -18.73 -1.32
N LEU A 105 -8.85 -17.97 -2.16
CA LEU A 105 -10.11 -17.35 -1.78
C LEU A 105 -11.29 -17.88 -2.56
N THR A 106 -11.04 -18.79 -3.45
CA THR A 106 -12.10 -19.31 -4.23
C THR A 106 -12.52 -20.62 -3.64
N PHE A 107 -13.55 -20.62 -3.00
CA PHE A 107 -14.07 -21.88 -2.56
C PHE A 107 -15.49 -21.82 -2.31
#